data_7711407dbeecf3ac90af519a14fe11b6
#
_entry.id   7711407dbeecf3ac90af519a14fe11b6
#
_cell.length_a   1.000
_cell.length_b   1.000
_cell.length_c   1.000
_cell.angle_alpha   90.00
_cell.angle_beta   90.00
_cell.angle_gamma   90.00
#
_symmetry.space_group_name_H-M   'P 1'
#
loop_
_entity.id
_entity.type
_entity.pdbx_description
1 polymer ?
#
loop_
_entity_poly.entity_id
_entity_poly.type
_entity_poly.pdbx_seq_one_letter_code
_entity_poly.pdbx_strand_id
1 'polypeptide(L)'
;MFASMNDGNPAIGVIGGSGLYRIDGLEKPREITIETPYGKPSDTLISGMIAERQVYFLPRHARGHRLLPTELNHRANIYALRSLNVRWIISVGAVGSLQERYAPRDIVLPSQFFDRTSQRANCTFFGAGIVAHVSLADPISANLRAIIAKEAAGLGFTVHDGGVYINMDGPAFSTRAESEYHRKMGFDVIGMTGAAEAKLAREAEISLASISFVTDYDCWKTEDEPVSAQTIIGHLLANADAARKIFPTVIEKIPLEPNWPEHRALDFALITDRKLWPEATVKKLEVILKRFL
;
A
#
# COMPACT_ATOMS: atom_id res chain seq x y z
N MET A 1 4.59 -20.92 -17.73
CA MET A 1 4.41 -22.01 -16.75
C MET A 1 4.76 -21.42 -15.39
N PHE A 2 3.78 -20.90 -14.65
CA PHE A 2 4.01 -20.35 -13.32
C PHE A 2 4.14 -21.53 -12.35
N ALA A 3 5.39 -21.85 -11.97
CA ALA A 3 5.61 -22.79 -10.91
C ALA A 3 4.96 -22.23 -9.64
N SER A 4 4.09 -22.98 -8.98
CA SER A 4 3.53 -22.63 -7.68
C SER A 4 4.66 -22.63 -6.68
N MET A 5 5.28 -21.47 -6.47
CA MET A 5 6.33 -21.28 -5.45
C MET A 5 5.74 -21.12 -4.05
N ASN A 6 4.44 -21.35 -3.90
CA ASN A 6 3.75 -21.20 -2.64
C ASN A 6 3.04 -22.51 -2.31
N ASP A 7 3.24 -23.05 -1.13
CA ASP A 7 2.63 -24.30 -0.60
C ASP A 7 1.09 -24.17 -0.41
N GLY A 8 0.46 -23.26 -1.10
CA GLY A 8 -0.97 -22.98 -1.01
C GLY A 8 -1.34 -22.03 0.16
N ASN A 9 -0.46 -21.78 1.09
CA ASN A 9 -0.72 -20.93 2.24
C ASN A 9 -0.81 -19.45 1.85
N PRO A 10 -1.71 -18.67 2.47
CA PRO A 10 -1.79 -17.23 2.26
C PRO A 10 -0.52 -16.52 2.68
N ALA A 11 -0.04 -15.61 1.81
CA ALA A 11 1.18 -14.85 2.02
C ALA A 11 0.91 -13.39 2.40
N ILE A 12 1.95 -12.71 2.87
CA ILE A 12 1.92 -11.30 3.25
C ILE A 12 2.78 -10.51 2.26
N GLY A 13 2.23 -9.42 1.75
CA GLY A 13 2.93 -8.45 0.93
C GLY A 13 3.42 -7.26 1.77
N VAL A 14 4.62 -6.79 1.48
CA VAL A 14 5.10 -5.51 1.98
C VAL A 14 5.46 -4.65 0.78
N ILE A 15 4.82 -3.48 0.67
CA ILE A 15 5.17 -2.49 -0.35
C ILE A 15 6.00 -1.40 0.33
N GLY A 16 7.29 -1.36 0.01
CA GLY A 16 8.23 -0.40 0.56
C GLY A 16 8.24 0.90 -0.22
N GLY A 17 8.07 2.03 0.47
CA GLY A 17 8.29 3.37 -0.06
C GLY A 17 9.77 3.77 -0.09
N SER A 18 9.99 5.07 -0.21
CA SER A 18 11.34 5.66 -0.22
C SER A 18 12.15 5.25 1.02
N GLY A 19 13.40 4.85 0.83
CA GLY A 19 14.30 4.42 1.91
C GLY A 19 14.17 2.95 2.32
N LEU A 20 13.07 2.28 2.01
CA LEU A 20 12.86 0.87 2.35
C LEU A 20 13.03 0.00 1.10
N TYR A 21 14.24 -0.45 0.84
CA TYR A 21 14.57 -1.26 -0.34
C TYR A 21 14.86 -2.73 -0.02
N ARG A 22 14.86 -3.09 1.25
CA ARG A 22 14.99 -4.46 1.75
C ARG A 22 14.39 -4.57 3.15
N ILE A 23 14.01 -5.78 3.54
CA ILE A 23 13.55 -6.10 4.89
C ILE A 23 14.65 -6.88 5.60
N ASP A 24 15.09 -6.39 6.76
CA ASP A 24 15.98 -7.13 7.64
C ASP A 24 15.20 -8.24 8.35
N GLY A 25 15.86 -9.35 8.64
CA GLY A 25 15.20 -10.51 9.23
C GLY A 25 14.43 -11.38 8.22
N LEU A 26 14.45 -11.03 6.93
CA LEU A 26 13.91 -11.89 5.88
C LEU A 26 14.85 -13.09 5.68
N GLU A 27 14.38 -14.27 6.07
CA GLU A 27 15.14 -15.51 5.90
C GLU A 27 15.03 -16.03 4.46
N LYS A 28 16.14 -16.60 3.96
CA LYS A 28 16.23 -17.20 2.62
C LYS A 28 15.74 -16.30 1.49
N PRO A 29 16.19 -15.04 1.40
CA PRO A 29 15.71 -14.12 0.40
C PRO A 29 15.99 -14.60 -1.03
N ARG A 30 15.00 -14.46 -1.92
CA ARG A 30 15.10 -14.78 -3.34
C ARG A 30 14.43 -13.71 -4.17
N GLU A 31 15.02 -13.35 -5.28
CA GLU A 31 14.38 -12.46 -6.27
C GLU A 31 13.39 -13.23 -7.14
N ILE A 32 12.22 -12.64 -7.35
CA ILE A 32 11.15 -13.20 -8.19
C ILE A 32 10.71 -12.15 -9.19
N THR A 33 10.84 -12.47 -10.47
CA THR A 33 10.29 -11.65 -11.55
C THR A 33 8.90 -12.16 -11.92
N ILE A 34 7.92 -11.27 -11.92
CA ILE A 34 6.53 -11.56 -12.28
C ILE A 34 6.15 -10.71 -13.49
N GLU A 35 5.66 -11.36 -14.52
CA GLU A 35 5.00 -10.70 -15.64
C GLU A 35 3.49 -10.66 -15.39
N THR A 36 2.86 -9.53 -15.67
CA THR A 36 1.41 -9.38 -15.45
C THR A 36 0.70 -8.91 -16.73
N PRO A 37 -0.61 -9.10 -16.84
CA PRO A 37 -1.39 -8.56 -17.96
C PRO A 37 -1.42 -7.02 -18.01
N TYR A 38 -0.89 -6.38 -16.98
CA TYR A 38 -0.78 -4.92 -16.86
C TYR A 38 0.65 -4.41 -17.11
N GLY A 39 1.57 -5.28 -17.55
CA GLY A 39 2.99 -4.99 -17.70
C GLY A 39 3.79 -5.40 -16.45
N LYS A 40 4.99 -4.86 -16.33
CA LYS A 40 5.91 -5.19 -15.23
C LYS A 40 5.56 -4.43 -13.96
N PRO A 41 5.69 -5.07 -12.78
CA PRO A 41 5.73 -4.37 -11.51
C PRO A 41 6.87 -3.34 -11.44
N SER A 42 6.84 -2.50 -10.43
CA SER A 42 7.85 -1.45 -10.21
C SER A 42 9.27 -1.98 -10.13
N ASP A 43 9.45 -3.16 -9.57
CA ASP A 43 10.74 -3.87 -9.47
C ASP A 43 10.52 -5.38 -9.36
N THR A 44 11.62 -6.14 -9.39
CA THR A 44 11.65 -7.56 -8.99
C THR A 44 11.25 -7.68 -7.51
N LEU A 45 10.33 -8.60 -7.20
CA LEU A 45 9.93 -8.86 -5.83
C LEU A 45 11.01 -9.65 -5.09
N ILE A 46 11.13 -9.41 -3.79
CA ILE A 46 11.98 -10.22 -2.91
C ILE A 46 11.07 -11.11 -2.08
N SER A 47 11.24 -12.43 -2.22
CA SER A 47 10.56 -13.46 -1.45
C SER A 47 11.42 -13.89 -0.27
N GLY A 48 10.82 -14.24 0.85
CA GLY A 48 11.49 -14.83 2.00
C GLY A 48 10.52 -15.14 3.13
N MET A 49 11.05 -15.52 4.29
CA MET A 49 10.25 -15.87 5.47
C MET A 49 10.50 -14.86 6.59
N ILE A 50 9.45 -14.48 7.29
CA ILE A 50 9.50 -13.74 8.57
C ILE A 50 8.51 -14.42 9.52
N ALA A 51 8.93 -14.79 10.72
CA ALA A 51 8.09 -15.48 11.70
C ALA A 51 7.34 -16.68 11.08
N GLU A 52 8.06 -17.51 10.33
CA GLU A 52 7.53 -18.67 9.61
C GLU A 52 6.42 -18.39 8.60
N ARG A 53 6.24 -17.12 8.22
CA ARG A 53 5.27 -16.66 7.22
C ARG A 53 5.96 -16.29 5.92
N GLN A 54 5.38 -16.70 4.79
CA GLN A 54 5.84 -16.28 3.47
C GLN A 54 5.58 -14.79 3.28
N VAL A 55 6.62 -14.03 2.97
CA VAL A 55 6.58 -12.58 2.74
C VAL A 55 7.11 -12.26 1.35
N TYR A 56 6.43 -11.36 0.66
CA TYR A 56 6.87 -10.77 -0.61
C TYR A 56 7.04 -9.27 -0.43
N PHE A 57 8.24 -8.80 -0.68
CA PHE A 57 8.58 -7.39 -0.61
C PHE A 57 8.70 -6.79 -2.01
N LEU A 58 8.07 -5.63 -2.22
CA LEU A 58 8.13 -4.88 -3.47
C LEU A 58 8.60 -3.44 -3.20
N PRO A 59 9.76 -3.01 -3.74
CA PRO A 59 10.17 -1.61 -3.73
C PRO A 59 9.27 -0.79 -4.68
N ARG A 60 8.37 0.04 -4.12
CA ARG A 60 7.37 0.80 -4.90
C ARG A 60 7.98 1.66 -5.99
N HIS A 61 9.04 2.40 -5.68
CA HIS A 61 9.70 3.31 -6.61
C HIS A 61 10.89 2.69 -7.35
N ALA A 62 10.98 1.34 -7.36
CA ALA A 62 12.14 0.57 -7.78
C ALA A 62 13.39 0.85 -6.92
N ARG A 63 14.35 -0.06 -6.95
CA ARG A 63 15.65 0.14 -6.29
C ARG A 63 16.36 1.36 -6.88
N GLY A 64 16.84 2.24 -6.03
CA GLY A 64 17.45 3.51 -6.44
C GLY A 64 16.44 4.64 -6.73
N HIS A 65 15.17 4.47 -6.34
CA HIS A 65 14.11 5.50 -6.47
C HIS A 65 14.00 6.07 -7.89
N ARG A 66 13.83 5.18 -8.88
CA ARG A 66 13.89 5.52 -10.31
C ARG A 66 12.54 5.83 -10.94
N LEU A 67 11.44 5.57 -10.23
CA LEU A 67 10.08 5.79 -10.72
C LEU A 67 9.42 6.93 -9.96
N LEU A 68 8.86 7.86 -10.69
CA LEU A 68 7.99 8.90 -10.13
C LEU A 68 6.68 8.29 -9.61
N PRO A 69 5.96 8.94 -8.69
CA PRO A 69 4.63 8.49 -8.26
C PRO A 69 3.66 8.27 -9.43
N THR A 70 3.71 9.10 -10.44
CA THR A 70 2.86 9.02 -11.64
C THR A 70 3.27 7.94 -12.64
N GLU A 71 4.47 7.39 -12.53
CA GLU A 71 4.96 6.29 -13.36
C GLU A 71 4.72 4.92 -12.74
N LEU A 72 4.21 4.87 -11.50
CA LEU A 72 3.99 3.61 -10.78
C LEU A 72 2.90 2.78 -11.46
N ASN A 73 3.23 1.56 -11.83
CA ASN A 73 2.26 0.60 -12.33
C ASN A 73 1.56 -0.13 -11.16
N HIS A 74 0.68 0.60 -10.46
CA HIS A 74 -0.03 0.06 -9.30
C HIS A 74 -0.81 -1.21 -9.62
N ARG A 75 -1.42 -1.34 -10.82
CA ARG A 75 -2.11 -2.56 -11.25
C ARG A 75 -1.16 -3.75 -11.32
N ALA A 76 -0.01 -3.59 -11.97
CA ALA A 76 0.97 -4.66 -12.04
C ALA A 76 1.50 -5.05 -10.65
N ASN A 77 1.73 -4.06 -9.78
CA ASN A 77 2.21 -4.29 -8.41
C ASN A 77 1.23 -5.16 -7.59
N ILE A 78 -0.03 -4.75 -7.53
CA ILE A 78 -1.05 -5.47 -6.76
C ILE A 78 -1.41 -6.81 -7.40
N TYR A 79 -1.50 -6.88 -8.74
CA TYR A 79 -1.75 -8.13 -9.44
C TYR A 79 -0.64 -9.16 -9.19
N ALA A 80 0.63 -8.74 -9.26
CA ALA A 80 1.77 -9.63 -8.99
C ALA A 80 1.72 -10.19 -7.56
N LEU A 81 1.45 -9.34 -6.56
CA LEU A 81 1.28 -9.80 -5.18
C LEU A 81 0.11 -10.77 -5.04
N ARG A 82 -1.03 -10.47 -5.69
CA ARG A 82 -2.20 -11.35 -5.65
C ARG A 82 -1.94 -12.70 -6.32
N SER A 83 -1.18 -12.74 -7.43
CA SER A 83 -0.79 -13.98 -8.12
C SER A 83 0.07 -14.90 -7.27
N LEU A 84 0.78 -14.34 -6.29
CA LEU A 84 1.57 -15.05 -5.28
C LEU A 84 0.77 -15.42 -4.02
N ASN A 85 -0.55 -15.38 -4.10
CA ASN A 85 -1.47 -15.66 -2.99
C ASN A 85 -1.32 -14.72 -1.79
N VAL A 86 -0.87 -13.47 -2.03
CA VAL A 86 -0.87 -12.44 -0.99
C VAL A 86 -2.31 -12.09 -0.62
N ARG A 87 -2.59 -12.08 0.69
CA ARG A 87 -3.91 -11.75 1.25
C ARG A 87 -3.87 -10.54 2.20
N TRP A 88 -2.71 -10.15 2.65
CA TRP A 88 -2.49 -8.97 3.49
C TRP A 88 -1.35 -8.14 2.92
N ILE A 89 -1.53 -6.83 2.84
CA ILE A 89 -0.48 -5.90 2.42
C ILE A 89 -0.25 -4.87 3.52
N ILE A 90 1.01 -4.76 3.94
CA ILE A 90 1.52 -3.64 4.73
C ILE A 90 2.19 -2.67 3.74
N SER A 91 1.55 -1.53 3.51
CA SER A 91 2.11 -0.47 2.66
C SER A 91 2.83 0.55 3.52
N VAL A 92 4.09 0.84 3.22
CA VAL A 92 4.91 1.79 3.97
C VAL A 92 5.21 3.00 3.11
N GLY A 93 5.06 4.19 3.68
CA GLY A 93 5.35 5.43 2.98
C GLY A 93 5.76 6.57 3.90
N ALA A 94 6.40 7.58 3.33
CA ALA A 94 6.65 8.86 3.96
C ALA A 94 5.51 9.82 3.64
N VAL A 95 5.13 10.66 4.60
CA VAL A 95 4.06 11.64 4.46
C VAL A 95 4.43 12.97 5.09
N GLY A 96 3.92 14.05 4.53
CA GLY A 96 3.87 15.35 5.20
C GLY A 96 2.71 15.39 6.19
N SER A 97 2.92 16.03 7.34
CA SER A 97 1.87 16.28 8.33
C SER A 97 1.12 17.57 8.03
N LEU A 98 -0.19 17.52 8.10
CA LEU A 98 -1.09 18.68 8.01
C LEU A 98 -1.62 19.13 9.38
N GLN A 99 -1.16 18.49 10.48
CA GLN A 99 -1.60 18.72 11.84
C GLN A 99 -0.41 18.85 12.79
N GLU A 100 -0.44 19.80 13.71
CA GLU A 100 0.64 19.98 14.70
C GLU A 100 0.91 18.75 15.58
N ARG A 101 -0.14 17.99 15.86
CA ARG A 101 -0.07 16.79 16.70
C ARG A 101 0.71 15.63 16.09
N TYR A 102 0.95 15.63 14.79
CA TYR A 102 1.69 14.56 14.09
C TYR A 102 3.10 15.07 13.77
N ALA A 103 4.00 14.86 14.72
CA ALA A 103 5.39 15.32 14.58
C ALA A 103 6.22 14.44 13.62
N PRO A 104 7.28 14.98 13.02
CA PRO A 104 8.27 14.16 12.32
C PRO A 104 8.77 13.01 13.18
N ARG A 105 8.85 11.80 12.60
CA ARG A 105 9.10 10.48 13.19
C ARG A 105 7.90 9.80 13.85
N ASP A 106 6.77 10.46 13.99
CA ASP A 106 5.54 9.77 14.39
C ASP A 106 5.04 8.84 13.29
N ILE A 107 4.28 7.84 13.69
CA ILE A 107 3.59 6.92 12.80
C ILE A 107 2.11 7.30 12.76
N VAL A 108 1.60 7.56 11.58
CA VAL A 108 0.15 7.71 11.35
C VAL A 108 -0.35 6.47 10.60
N LEU A 109 -1.40 5.86 11.11
CA LEU A 109 -2.09 4.74 10.47
C LEU A 109 -3.43 5.25 9.92
N PRO A 110 -3.48 5.79 8.70
CA PRO A 110 -4.69 6.41 8.18
C PRO A 110 -5.83 5.38 8.09
N SER A 111 -7.04 5.82 8.39
CA SER A 111 -8.26 5.03 8.21
C SER A 111 -8.98 5.36 6.91
N GLN A 112 -8.71 6.54 6.35
CA GLN A 112 -9.38 7.08 5.19
C GLN A 112 -8.40 7.65 4.17
N PHE A 113 -8.80 7.62 2.90
CA PHE A 113 -8.12 8.28 1.80
C PHE A 113 -9.02 9.31 1.13
N PHE A 114 -8.47 10.49 0.86
CA PHE A 114 -9.04 11.44 -0.07
C PHE A 114 -8.17 11.49 -1.33
N ASP A 115 -8.69 10.97 -2.43
CA ASP A 115 -7.94 10.86 -3.68
C ASP A 115 -8.12 12.13 -4.54
N ARG A 116 -7.06 12.95 -4.61
CA ARG A 116 -6.98 14.14 -5.45
C ARG A 116 -6.14 13.92 -6.71
N THR A 117 -5.84 12.68 -7.04
CA THR A 117 -5.05 12.35 -8.24
C THR A 117 -5.87 12.45 -9.51
N SER A 118 -5.19 12.68 -10.64
CA SER A 118 -5.78 12.75 -11.98
C SER A 118 -5.86 11.38 -12.67
N GLN A 119 -5.00 10.41 -12.32
CA GLN A 119 -4.83 9.12 -13.02
C GLN A 119 -5.79 8.03 -12.55
N ARG A 120 -7.06 8.35 -12.35
CA ARG A 120 -8.07 7.42 -11.79
C ARG A 120 -8.31 6.18 -12.62
N ALA A 121 -8.15 6.24 -13.94
CA ALA A 121 -8.34 5.10 -14.84
C ALA A 121 -7.37 3.93 -14.56
N ASN A 122 -6.23 4.20 -13.95
CA ASN A 122 -5.23 3.20 -13.59
C ASN A 122 -5.43 2.59 -12.18
N CYS A 123 -6.53 2.98 -11.49
CA CYS A 123 -6.84 2.52 -10.14
C CYS A 123 -7.97 1.49 -10.11
N THR A 124 -8.20 0.75 -11.22
CA THR A 124 -9.14 -0.38 -11.28
C THR A 124 -8.60 -1.48 -12.18
N PHE A 125 -8.89 -2.74 -11.84
CA PHE A 125 -8.66 -3.90 -12.70
C PHE A 125 -9.79 -4.12 -13.68
N PHE A 126 -11.00 -3.70 -13.32
CA PHE A 126 -12.22 -3.94 -14.06
C PHE A 126 -12.38 -2.98 -15.25
N GLY A 127 -13.24 -3.37 -16.17
CA GLY A 127 -13.48 -2.71 -17.45
C GLY A 127 -13.50 -3.73 -18.59
N ALA A 128 -13.46 -3.27 -19.83
CA ALA A 128 -13.45 -4.13 -21.03
C ALA A 128 -14.51 -5.26 -20.98
N GLY A 129 -15.74 -4.91 -20.54
CA GLY A 129 -16.88 -5.82 -20.50
C GLY A 129 -17.16 -6.49 -19.16
N ILE A 130 -16.35 -6.30 -18.13
CA ILE A 130 -16.64 -6.74 -16.77
C ILE A 130 -16.61 -5.52 -15.84
N VAL A 131 -17.74 -5.22 -15.20
CA VAL A 131 -17.91 -4.08 -14.29
C VAL A 131 -18.04 -4.59 -12.86
N ALA A 132 -17.26 -3.99 -11.97
CA ALA A 132 -17.41 -4.20 -10.53
C ALA A 132 -17.43 -2.85 -9.79
N HIS A 133 -18.24 -2.78 -8.74
CA HIS A 133 -18.32 -1.65 -7.82
C HIS A 133 -18.05 -2.13 -6.40
N VAL A 134 -16.76 -2.18 -6.02
CA VAL A 134 -16.39 -2.55 -4.64
C VAL A 134 -16.76 -1.47 -3.64
N SER A 135 -17.25 -1.86 -2.47
CA SER A 135 -17.44 -0.93 -1.37
C SER A 135 -16.09 -0.42 -0.86
N LEU A 136 -15.95 0.90 -0.77
CA LEU A 136 -14.71 1.57 -0.36
C LEU A 136 -14.97 2.65 0.71
N ALA A 137 -16.11 2.58 1.43
CA ALA A 137 -16.39 3.48 2.54
C ALA A 137 -15.26 3.43 3.60
N ASP A 138 -14.75 2.22 3.86
CA ASP A 138 -13.59 1.97 4.71
C ASP A 138 -12.47 1.37 3.85
N PRO A 139 -11.60 2.20 3.24
CA PRO A 139 -10.60 1.72 2.28
C PRO A 139 -9.47 0.89 2.91
N ILE A 140 -9.27 1.06 4.20
CA ILE A 140 -8.20 0.41 4.98
C ILE A 140 -8.79 -0.71 5.84
N SER A 141 -8.09 -1.84 5.93
CA SER A 141 -8.45 -2.94 6.83
C SER A 141 -8.29 -2.51 8.29
N ALA A 142 -9.42 -2.40 8.99
CA ALA A 142 -9.43 -2.04 10.40
C ALA A 142 -8.69 -3.07 11.26
N ASN A 143 -8.83 -4.37 10.93
CA ASN A 143 -8.17 -5.44 11.65
C ASN A 143 -6.65 -5.39 11.51
N LEU A 144 -6.13 -5.23 10.28
CA LEU A 144 -4.70 -5.13 10.04
C LEU A 144 -4.12 -3.86 10.68
N ARG A 145 -4.84 -2.73 10.57
CA ARG A 145 -4.46 -1.45 11.18
C ARG A 145 -4.37 -1.57 12.70
N ALA A 146 -5.34 -2.22 13.36
CA ALA A 146 -5.32 -2.43 14.81
C ALA A 146 -4.13 -3.30 15.27
N ILE A 147 -3.76 -4.34 14.51
CA ILE A 147 -2.57 -5.15 14.79
C ILE A 147 -1.32 -4.25 14.70
N ILE A 148 -1.18 -3.49 13.62
CA ILE A 148 -0.02 -2.58 13.43
C ILE A 148 0.05 -1.55 14.57
N ALA A 149 -1.07 -0.93 14.93
CA ALA A 149 -1.12 0.06 16.00
C ALA A 149 -0.64 -0.50 17.34
N LYS A 150 -1.14 -1.68 17.71
CA LYS A 150 -0.78 -2.35 18.95
C LYS A 150 0.71 -2.72 19.01
N GLU A 151 1.21 -3.36 17.96
CA GLU A 151 2.58 -3.84 17.93
C GLU A 151 3.59 -2.69 17.85
N ALA A 152 3.33 -1.66 17.05
CA ALA A 152 4.20 -0.49 16.97
C ALA A 152 4.23 0.31 18.29
N ALA A 153 3.08 0.50 18.93
CA ALA A 153 3.03 1.14 20.26
C ALA A 153 3.75 0.30 21.33
N GLY A 154 3.64 -1.05 21.27
CA GLY A 154 4.35 -1.96 22.16
C GLY A 154 5.87 -1.89 22.02
N LEU A 155 6.38 -1.47 20.86
CA LEU A 155 7.80 -1.21 20.62
C LEU A 155 8.25 0.21 21.03
N GLY A 156 7.35 1.03 21.57
CA GLY A 156 7.65 2.38 22.07
C GLY A 156 7.56 3.47 20.99
N PHE A 157 6.99 3.19 19.82
CA PHE A 157 6.74 4.23 18.81
C PHE A 157 5.52 5.07 19.17
N THR A 158 5.57 6.37 18.83
CA THR A 158 4.39 7.25 18.86
C THR A 158 3.50 6.91 17.66
N VAL A 159 2.31 6.36 17.95
CA VAL A 159 1.37 5.90 16.91
C VAL A 159 0.05 6.65 17.02
N HIS A 160 -0.37 7.22 15.91
CA HIS A 160 -1.68 7.86 15.76
C HIS A 160 -2.56 6.94 14.90
N ASP A 161 -3.55 6.32 15.53
CA ASP A 161 -4.46 5.37 14.87
C ASP A 161 -5.68 6.09 14.31
N GLY A 162 -5.76 6.21 12.99
CA GLY A 162 -6.81 6.91 12.25
C GLY A 162 -6.31 8.10 11.44
N GLY A 163 -7.27 8.92 10.99
CA GLY A 163 -7.02 10.11 10.20
C GLY A 163 -7.22 9.93 8.70
N VAL A 164 -7.26 11.06 8.00
CA VAL A 164 -7.48 11.15 6.56
C VAL A 164 -6.16 11.45 5.84
N TYR A 165 -5.76 10.53 4.97
CA TYR A 165 -4.63 10.72 4.08
C TYR A 165 -5.12 11.33 2.77
N ILE A 166 -4.68 12.55 2.44
CA ILE A 166 -4.90 13.13 1.12
C ILE A 166 -3.81 12.67 0.14
N ASN A 167 -4.23 12.11 -0.99
CA ASN A 167 -3.33 11.61 -2.04
C ASN A 167 -3.27 12.63 -3.18
N MET A 168 -2.07 13.14 -3.47
CA MET A 168 -1.77 14.03 -4.59
C MET A 168 -0.97 13.30 -5.68
N ASP A 169 -0.91 13.85 -6.90
CA ASP A 169 -0.16 13.24 -8.00
C ASP A 169 1.36 13.29 -7.78
N GLY A 170 1.90 14.39 -7.28
CA GLY A 170 3.35 14.63 -7.34
C GLY A 170 3.85 14.88 -8.79
N PRO A 171 5.17 14.84 -9.09
CA PRO A 171 6.25 14.72 -8.13
C PRO A 171 6.55 15.99 -7.32
N ALA A 172 5.98 17.15 -7.71
CA ALA A 172 6.11 18.37 -6.94
C ALA A 172 5.39 18.24 -5.60
N PHE A 173 5.97 18.81 -4.55
CA PHE A 173 5.32 18.97 -3.26
C PHE A 173 4.25 20.06 -3.33
N SER A 174 3.44 20.18 -2.29
CA SER A 174 2.39 21.19 -2.18
C SER A 174 2.92 22.61 -2.32
N THR A 175 2.16 23.45 -2.99
CA THR A 175 2.27 24.89 -2.78
C THR A 175 1.74 25.24 -1.38
N ARG A 176 2.16 26.38 -0.82
CA ARG A 176 1.62 26.86 0.47
C ARG A 176 0.10 26.99 0.46
N ALA A 177 -0.47 27.48 -0.64
CA ALA A 177 -1.91 27.61 -0.79
C ALA A 177 -2.64 26.27 -0.77
N GLU A 178 -2.06 25.23 -1.40
CA GLU A 178 -2.60 23.87 -1.36
C GLU A 178 -2.51 23.28 0.06
N SER A 179 -1.38 23.44 0.72
CA SER A 179 -1.16 22.94 2.08
C SER A 179 -2.14 23.58 3.07
N GLU A 180 -2.31 24.91 3.02
CA GLU A 180 -3.28 25.62 3.85
C GLU A 180 -4.73 25.20 3.55
N TYR A 181 -5.07 24.97 2.27
CA TYR A 181 -6.38 24.46 1.88
C TYR A 181 -6.64 23.08 2.46
N HIS A 182 -5.66 22.17 2.33
CA HIS A 182 -5.78 20.81 2.85
C HIS A 182 -5.97 20.80 4.38
N ARG A 183 -5.24 21.65 5.09
CA ARG A 183 -5.39 21.83 6.54
C ARG A 183 -6.80 22.33 6.92
N LYS A 184 -7.29 23.35 6.21
CA LYS A 184 -8.65 23.90 6.43
C LYS A 184 -9.74 22.85 6.20
N MET A 185 -9.52 21.93 5.26
CA MET A 185 -10.43 20.80 5.01
C MET A 185 -10.35 19.69 6.06
N GLY A 186 -9.43 19.79 7.00
CA GLY A 186 -9.30 18.83 8.10
C GLY A 186 -8.58 17.54 7.73
N PHE A 187 -7.77 17.53 6.66
CA PHE A 187 -6.93 16.38 6.35
C PHE A 187 -5.76 16.28 7.34
N ASP A 188 -5.28 15.05 7.54
CA ASP A 188 -4.31 14.73 8.58
C ASP A 188 -2.89 14.61 8.03
N VAL A 189 -2.71 13.86 6.96
CA VAL A 189 -1.42 13.66 6.30
C VAL A 189 -1.55 13.72 4.79
N ILE A 190 -0.45 14.03 4.11
CA ILE A 190 -0.38 14.13 2.65
C ILE A 190 0.72 13.24 2.08
N GLY A 191 0.41 12.57 0.97
CA GLY A 191 1.36 11.75 0.23
C GLY A 191 0.90 11.49 -1.20
N MET A 192 1.54 10.56 -1.92
CA MET A 192 1.39 10.46 -3.37
C MET A 192 0.92 9.09 -3.89
N THR A 193 0.82 8.03 -3.04
CA THR A 193 0.73 6.65 -3.58
C THR A 193 -0.35 5.77 -2.94
N GLY A 194 -0.85 6.11 -1.75
CA GLY A 194 -1.66 5.18 -0.94
C GLY A 194 -3.04 4.88 -1.50
N ALA A 195 -3.73 5.87 -2.08
CA ALA A 195 -5.12 5.70 -2.52
C ALA A 195 -5.27 4.67 -3.67
N ALA A 196 -4.34 4.66 -4.63
CA ALA A 196 -4.35 3.70 -5.72
C ALA A 196 -4.14 2.27 -5.21
N GLU A 197 -3.21 2.08 -4.27
CA GLU A 197 -2.95 0.78 -3.65
C GLU A 197 -4.17 0.27 -2.89
N ALA A 198 -4.84 1.12 -2.11
CA ALA A 198 -6.03 0.74 -1.36
C ALA A 198 -7.19 0.31 -2.26
N LYS A 199 -7.47 1.05 -3.34
CA LYS A 199 -8.51 0.70 -4.32
C LYS A 199 -8.25 -0.65 -4.98
N LEU A 200 -7.03 -0.84 -5.49
CA LEU A 200 -6.65 -2.07 -6.17
C LEU A 200 -6.56 -3.27 -5.23
N ALA A 201 -6.08 -3.08 -4.00
CA ALA A 201 -6.07 -4.13 -2.99
C ALA A 201 -7.50 -4.60 -2.66
N ARG A 202 -8.47 -3.67 -2.55
CA ARG A 202 -9.87 -4.01 -2.32
C ARG A 202 -10.45 -4.83 -3.48
N GLU A 203 -10.20 -4.45 -4.73
CA GLU A 203 -10.61 -5.21 -5.92
C GLU A 203 -9.93 -6.58 -6.02
N ALA A 204 -8.70 -6.70 -5.52
CA ALA A 204 -7.96 -7.96 -5.45
C ALA A 204 -8.30 -8.82 -4.23
N GLU A 205 -9.26 -8.40 -3.40
CA GLU A 205 -9.63 -9.09 -2.16
C GLU A 205 -8.43 -9.28 -1.21
N ILE A 206 -7.63 -8.23 -1.05
CA ILE A 206 -6.48 -8.15 -0.17
C ILE A 206 -6.77 -7.13 0.93
N SER A 207 -6.56 -7.51 2.18
CA SER A 207 -6.57 -6.57 3.31
C SER A 207 -5.31 -5.70 3.27
N LEU A 208 -5.48 -4.39 3.20
CA LEU A 208 -4.36 -3.44 3.17
C LEU A 208 -4.42 -2.49 4.35
N ALA A 209 -3.27 -2.22 4.97
CA ALA A 209 -3.08 -1.10 5.89
C ALA A 209 -1.78 -0.36 5.58
N SER A 210 -1.78 0.94 5.83
CA SER A 210 -0.63 1.81 5.58
C SER A 210 0.05 2.20 6.88
N ILE A 211 1.38 2.12 6.90
CA ILE A 211 2.25 2.74 7.91
C ILE A 211 2.81 4.00 7.27
N SER A 212 2.27 5.15 7.69
CA SER A 212 2.68 6.45 7.18
C SER A 212 3.62 7.11 8.17
N PHE A 213 4.90 7.18 7.84
CA PHE A 213 5.89 7.85 8.67
C PHE A 213 5.89 9.34 8.35
N VAL A 214 5.70 10.16 9.35
CA VAL A 214 5.77 11.62 9.21
C VAL A 214 7.23 12.04 9.03
N THR A 215 7.51 12.77 7.95
CA THR A 215 8.86 13.29 7.66
C THR A 215 8.98 14.78 7.91
N ASP A 216 7.89 15.53 7.78
CA ASP A 216 7.85 16.99 7.81
C ASP A 216 6.42 17.49 8.08
N TYR A 217 6.27 18.80 8.22
CA TYR A 217 4.98 19.48 8.36
C TYR A 217 4.44 20.05 7.05
N ASP A 218 4.73 19.39 5.91
CA ASP A 218 4.45 19.95 4.59
C ASP A 218 5.05 21.37 4.47
N CYS A 219 4.38 22.33 3.83
CA CYS A 219 4.92 23.70 3.71
C CYS A 219 4.10 24.77 4.47
N TRP A 220 3.17 24.34 5.33
CA TRP A 220 2.33 25.28 6.08
C TRP A 220 3.02 25.86 7.34
N LYS A 221 3.95 25.13 7.94
CA LYS A 221 4.65 25.59 9.15
C LYS A 221 5.83 26.45 8.74
N THR A 222 5.66 27.75 8.89
CA THR A 222 6.59 28.77 8.35
C THR A 222 7.88 28.91 9.15
N GLU A 223 7.91 28.42 10.40
CA GLU A 223 9.07 28.48 11.29
C GLU A 223 10.07 27.36 11.01
N ASP A 224 9.65 26.30 10.32
CA ASP A 224 10.50 25.19 9.92
C ASP A 224 11.17 25.49 8.58
N GLU A 225 12.36 24.93 8.34
CA GLU A 225 13.02 25.04 7.05
C GLU A 225 12.12 24.44 5.94
N PRO A 226 12.15 25.00 4.73
CA PRO A 226 11.39 24.43 3.61
C PRO A 226 11.72 22.94 3.45
N VAL A 227 10.68 22.14 3.18
CA VAL A 227 10.81 20.71 2.92
C VAL A 227 11.88 20.49 1.84
N SER A 228 13.03 19.96 2.22
CA SER A 228 14.14 19.65 1.31
C SER A 228 14.27 18.14 1.12
N ALA A 229 14.74 17.74 -0.05
CA ALA A 229 15.02 16.33 -0.32
C ALA A 229 16.02 15.74 0.70
N GLN A 230 16.99 16.54 1.19
CA GLN A 230 17.96 16.09 2.18
C GLN A 230 17.33 15.80 3.55
N THR A 231 16.46 16.69 4.03
CA THR A 231 15.74 16.49 5.29
C THR A 231 14.88 15.23 5.23
N ILE A 232 14.16 15.04 4.10
CA ILE A 232 13.35 13.85 3.85
C ILE A 232 14.21 12.58 3.88
N ILE A 233 15.38 12.57 3.22
CA ILE A 233 16.27 11.39 3.18
C ILE A 233 16.73 11.00 4.59
N GLY A 234 17.09 11.97 5.45
CA GLY A 234 17.45 11.68 6.84
C GLY A 234 16.35 11.01 7.64
N HIS A 235 15.10 11.47 7.49
CA HIS A 235 13.95 10.84 8.12
C HIS A 235 13.61 9.47 7.50
N LEU A 236 13.78 9.31 6.19
CA LEU A 236 13.52 8.03 5.50
C LEU A 236 14.38 6.88 6.02
N LEU A 237 15.65 7.14 6.33
CA LEU A 237 16.55 6.11 6.90
C LEU A 237 16.08 5.68 8.30
N ALA A 238 15.74 6.66 9.17
CA ALA A 238 15.21 6.36 10.50
C ALA A 238 13.86 5.61 10.43
N ASN A 239 13.01 5.97 9.48
CA ASN A 239 11.70 5.34 9.26
C ASN A 239 11.85 3.90 8.73
N ALA A 240 12.86 3.64 7.88
CA ALA A 240 13.18 2.29 7.44
C ALA A 240 13.61 1.40 8.62
N ASP A 241 14.40 1.93 9.56
CA ASP A 241 14.80 1.19 10.76
C ASP A 241 13.60 0.89 11.68
N ALA A 242 12.67 1.84 11.82
CA ALA A 242 11.43 1.61 12.55
C ALA A 242 10.57 0.53 11.89
N ALA A 243 10.37 0.60 10.56
CA ALA A 243 9.61 -0.40 9.81
C ALA A 243 10.19 -1.82 9.99
N ARG A 244 11.52 -1.96 9.95
CA ARG A 244 12.20 -3.25 10.14
C ARG A 244 11.91 -3.87 11.51
N LYS A 245 11.78 -3.07 12.57
CA LYS A 245 11.45 -3.54 13.91
C LYS A 245 9.98 -3.94 14.03
N ILE A 246 9.09 -3.23 13.32
CA ILE A 246 7.65 -3.44 13.39
C ILE A 246 7.22 -4.69 12.60
N PHE A 247 7.83 -4.98 11.44
CA PHE A 247 7.38 -6.07 10.58
C PHE A 247 7.35 -7.45 11.27
N PRO A 248 8.39 -7.92 11.97
CA PRO A 248 8.36 -9.25 12.55
C PRO A 248 7.22 -9.43 13.56
N THR A 249 6.98 -8.43 14.42
CA THR A 249 5.93 -8.49 15.44
C THR A 249 4.54 -8.45 14.82
N VAL A 250 4.33 -7.59 13.82
CA VAL A 250 3.05 -7.49 13.10
C VAL A 250 2.76 -8.77 12.31
N ILE A 251 3.75 -9.27 11.53
CA ILE A 251 3.59 -10.44 10.68
C ILE A 251 3.23 -11.69 11.49
N GLU A 252 3.83 -11.85 12.66
CA GLU A 252 3.50 -12.94 13.61
C GLU A 252 2.03 -12.91 14.05
N LYS A 253 1.44 -11.71 14.22
CA LYS A 253 0.07 -11.53 14.72
C LYS A 253 -1.02 -11.56 13.64
N ILE A 254 -0.65 -11.52 12.36
CA ILE A 254 -1.60 -11.67 11.26
C ILE A 254 -2.14 -13.11 11.26
N PRO A 255 -3.48 -13.34 11.20
CA PRO A 255 -4.05 -14.66 11.21
C PRO A 255 -3.56 -15.51 10.02
N LEU A 256 -3.59 -16.84 10.19
CA LEU A 256 -3.22 -17.77 9.11
C LEU A 256 -4.27 -17.80 7.99
N GLU A 257 -5.54 -17.66 8.36
CA GLU A 257 -6.66 -17.73 7.43
C GLU A 257 -7.20 -16.34 7.06
N PRO A 258 -7.40 -16.06 5.76
CA PRO A 258 -7.93 -14.80 5.28
C PRO A 258 -9.47 -14.76 5.41
N ASN A 259 -9.98 -14.40 6.57
CA ASN A 259 -11.41 -14.37 6.90
C ASN A 259 -11.99 -12.97 7.18
N TRP A 260 -11.23 -11.92 6.90
CA TRP A 260 -11.70 -10.54 7.08
C TRP A 260 -12.61 -10.08 5.93
N PRO A 261 -13.47 -9.06 6.14
CA PRO A 261 -14.43 -8.62 5.11
C PRO A 261 -13.80 -8.28 3.75
N GLU A 262 -12.61 -7.70 3.75
CA GLU A 262 -11.91 -7.33 2.53
C GLU A 262 -11.61 -8.53 1.62
N HIS A 263 -11.44 -9.73 2.21
CA HIS A 263 -11.16 -10.97 1.48
C HIS A 263 -12.37 -11.51 0.69
N ARG A 264 -13.53 -10.85 0.84
CA ARG A 264 -14.77 -11.16 0.16
C ARG A 264 -15.40 -9.93 -0.52
N ALA A 265 -14.56 -8.95 -0.84
CA ALA A 265 -15.02 -7.66 -1.36
C ALA A 265 -15.76 -7.75 -2.71
N LEU A 266 -15.54 -8.81 -3.47
CA LEU A 266 -16.19 -9.02 -4.77
C LEU A 266 -17.53 -9.78 -4.69
N ASP A 267 -17.94 -10.31 -3.54
CA ASP A 267 -19.14 -11.15 -3.41
C ASP A 267 -20.40 -10.47 -3.99
N PHE A 268 -20.52 -9.17 -3.79
CA PHE A 268 -21.68 -8.38 -4.26
C PHE A 268 -21.26 -7.19 -5.16
N ALA A 269 -20.01 -7.18 -5.61
CA ALA A 269 -19.45 -6.06 -6.39
C ALA A 269 -19.58 -6.26 -7.91
N LEU A 270 -19.61 -7.50 -8.38
CA LEU A 270 -19.67 -7.83 -9.81
C LEU A 270 -21.07 -7.56 -10.37
N ILE A 271 -21.19 -6.58 -11.27
CA ILE A 271 -22.47 -6.12 -11.82
C ILE A 271 -22.80 -6.81 -13.15
N THR A 272 -21.78 -7.03 -13.99
CA THR A 272 -21.98 -7.67 -15.30
C THR A 272 -22.40 -9.12 -15.13
N ASP A 273 -23.50 -9.54 -15.79
CA ASP A 273 -23.92 -10.94 -15.83
C ASP A 273 -22.75 -11.80 -16.36
N ARG A 274 -22.46 -12.89 -15.66
CA ARG A 274 -21.34 -13.79 -15.97
C ARG A 274 -21.40 -14.34 -17.40
N LYS A 275 -22.60 -14.53 -17.95
CA LYS A 275 -22.79 -14.99 -19.34
C LYS A 275 -22.29 -14.00 -20.39
N LEU A 276 -22.12 -12.75 -20.01
CA LEU A 276 -21.64 -11.66 -20.89
C LEU A 276 -20.15 -11.37 -20.71
N TRP A 277 -19.43 -12.10 -19.83
CA TRP A 277 -18.03 -11.85 -19.59
C TRP A 277 -17.19 -12.20 -20.83
N PRO A 278 -16.44 -11.24 -21.41
CA PRO A 278 -15.57 -11.54 -22.54
C PRO A 278 -14.40 -12.44 -22.10
N GLU A 279 -14.15 -13.50 -22.85
CA GLU A 279 -13.10 -14.49 -22.55
C GLU A 279 -11.71 -13.84 -22.34
N ALA A 280 -11.35 -12.88 -23.22
CA ALA A 280 -10.09 -12.16 -23.11
C ALA A 280 -9.96 -11.37 -21.79
N THR A 281 -11.09 -10.78 -21.31
CA THR A 281 -11.12 -10.05 -20.05
C THR A 281 -11.07 -11.01 -18.86
N VAL A 282 -11.77 -12.14 -18.93
CA VAL A 282 -11.70 -13.20 -17.92
C VAL A 282 -10.27 -13.69 -17.77
N LYS A 283 -9.58 -14.00 -18.88
CA LYS A 283 -8.18 -14.43 -18.89
C LYS A 283 -7.27 -13.35 -18.26
N LYS A 284 -7.50 -12.08 -18.59
CA LYS A 284 -6.73 -10.96 -18.00
C LYS A 284 -6.94 -10.83 -16.51
N LEU A 285 -8.14 -11.13 -16.01
CA LEU A 285 -8.54 -11.01 -14.61
C LEU A 285 -8.49 -12.34 -13.84
N GLU A 286 -7.95 -13.42 -14.42
CA GLU A 286 -8.03 -14.78 -13.87
C GLU A 286 -7.59 -14.87 -12.40
N VAL A 287 -6.53 -14.16 -12.03
CA VAL A 287 -6.03 -14.14 -10.63
C VAL A 287 -6.99 -13.43 -9.68
N ILE A 288 -7.64 -12.37 -10.15
CA ILE A 288 -8.60 -11.57 -9.37
C ILE A 288 -9.93 -12.33 -9.25
N LEU A 289 -10.38 -12.93 -10.35
CA LEU A 289 -11.66 -13.63 -10.44
C LEU A 289 -11.58 -15.11 -10.05
N LYS A 290 -10.42 -15.60 -9.59
CA LYS A 290 -10.15 -17.05 -9.38
C LYS A 290 -11.27 -17.80 -8.67
N ARG A 291 -11.89 -17.23 -7.65
CA ARG A 291 -12.98 -17.91 -6.90
C ARG A 291 -14.36 -17.81 -7.56
N PHE A 292 -14.48 -17.11 -8.69
CA PHE A 292 -15.70 -16.99 -9.48
C PHE A 292 -15.63 -17.79 -10.79
N LEU A 293 -14.49 -18.36 -11.13
CA LEU A 293 -14.27 -19.20 -12.31
C LEU A 293 -14.46 -20.67 -11.98
#